data_9ce3f8efc253e9757488864b24c76a90
#
_entry.id   9ce3f8efc253e9757488864b24c76a90
#
_cell.length_a   1.000
_cell.length_b   1.000
_cell.length_c   1.000
_cell.angle_alpha   90.00
_cell.angle_beta   90.00
_cell.angle_gamma   90.00
#
_symmetry.space_group_name_H-M   'P 1'
#
loop_
_entity.id
_entity.type
_entity.pdbx_description
1 polymer ?
#
loop_
_entity_poly.entity_id
_entity_poly.type
_entity_poly.pdbx_seq_one_letter_code
_entity_poly.pdbx_strand_id
1 'polypeptide(L)'
;MIQQESRLRVADNTGAKEILCIRVLGGSGRRYAGIGDIIVATVKDAIPAAGVKKGDVVKAVVVRTKKERRRPDGSYIRFDENAAVLIKNDNEPRGTRIFGPVGRELRDRKFMKIISLAPEVL
;
A
#
# COMPACT_ATOMS: atom_id res chain seq x y z
N MET A 1 -3.59 8.03 -8.37
CA MET A 1 -2.14 8.07 -8.11
C MET A 1 -1.88 8.63 -6.73
N ILE A 2 -0.89 8.10 -6.07
CA ILE A 2 -0.54 8.49 -4.72
C ILE A 2 0.63 9.45 -4.77
N GLN A 3 0.54 10.54 -4.04
CA GLN A 3 1.61 11.54 -3.97
C GLN A 3 1.83 11.94 -2.52
N GLN A 4 2.82 12.80 -2.29
CA GLN A 4 3.05 13.37 -0.97
C GLN A 4 1.76 13.98 -0.43
N GLU A 5 1.46 13.72 0.83
CA GLU A 5 0.25 14.14 1.55
C GLU A 5 -1.04 13.41 1.16
N SER A 6 -0.98 12.42 0.28
CA SER A 6 -2.14 11.56 0.04
C SER A 6 -2.42 10.69 1.26
N ARG A 7 -3.70 10.51 1.58
CA ARG A 7 -4.12 9.62 2.66
C ARG A 7 -4.57 8.29 2.07
N LEU A 8 -4.18 7.19 2.74
CA LEU A 8 -4.52 5.85 2.30
C LEU A 8 -5.05 5.05 3.47
N ARG A 9 -5.97 4.15 3.18
CA ARG A 9 -6.37 3.13 4.15
C ARG A 9 -5.32 2.07 4.25
N VAL A 10 -5.23 1.44 5.42
CA VAL A 10 -4.34 0.31 5.63
C VAL A 10 -5.16 -0.96 5.48
N ALA A 11 -4.74 -1.83 4.56
CA ALA A 11 -5.48 -3.03 4.18
C ALA A 11 -4.96 -4.29 4.89
N ASP A 12 -4.40 -4.16 6.08
CA ASP A 12 -3.88 -5.29 6.84
C ASP A 12 -4.27 -5.21 8.31
N ASN A 13 -3.88 -6.25 9.06
CA ASN A 13 -4.23 -6.39 10.47
C ASN A 13 -3.14 -5.91 11.42
N THR A 14 -2.27 -5.00 11.01
CA THR A 14 -1.22 -4.44 11.86
C THR A 14 -1.75 -3.53 12.97
N GLY A 15 -2.98 -3.06 12.82
CA GLY A 15 -3.60 -2.12 13.76
C GLY A 15 -3.63 -0.69 13.25
N ALA A 16 -2.84 -0.32 12.27
CA ALA A 16 -2.95 0.97 11.62
C ALA A 16 -4.20 0.99 10.75
N LYS A 17 -4.92 2.12 10.76
CA LYS A 17 -6.15 2.28 9.95
C LYS A 17 -5.94 3.22 8.79
N GLU A 18 -5.20 4.31 9.00
CA GLU A 18 -4.95 5.33 7.99
C GLU A 18 -3.52 5.81 8.07
N ILE A 19 -2.93 6.01 6.91
CA ILE A 19 -1.57 6.57 6.79
C ILE A 19 -1.58 7.76 5.85
N LEU A 20 -0.60 8.65 6.06
CA LEU A 20 -0.36 9.82 5.21
C LEU A 20 0.97 9.63 4.48
N CYS A 21 0.95 9.67 3.15
CA CYS A 21 2.17 9.53 2.37
C CYS A 21 3.09 10.75 2.58
N ILE A 22 4.31 10.49 3.04
CA ILE A 22 5.33 11.51 3.21
C ILE A 22 6.20 11.59 1.96
N ARG A 23 6.56 10.44 1.38
CA ARG A 23 7.50 10.38 0.28
C ARG A 23 7.26 9.14 -0.56
N VAL A 24 7.46 9.26 -1.87
CA VAL A 24 7.43 8.14 -2.79
C VAL A 24 8.87 7.70 -3.05
N LEU A 25 9.16 6.42 -2.83
CA LEU A 25 10.49 5.84 -3.07
C LEU A 25 10.61 5.36 -4.51
N GLY A 26 11.82 5.14 -4.97
CA GLY A 26 12.08 4.56 -6.27
C GLY A 26 12.72 5.50 -7.28
N GLY A 27 13.40 6.53 -6.81
CA GLY A 27 14.16 7.42 -7.69
C GLY A 27 14.11 8.86 -7.27
N SER A 28 15.12 9.61 -7.68
CA SER A 28 15.20 11.03 -7.42
C SER A 28 14.08 11.77 -8.13
N GLY A 29 13.36 12.62 -7.39
CA GLY A 29 12.29 13.43 -7.96
C GLY A 29 11.03 12.68 -8.31
N ARG A 30 10.89 11.44 -7.87
CA ARG A 30 9.69 10.68 -8.12
C ARG A 30 8.50 11.30 -7.38
N ARG A 31 7.43 11.58 -8.10
CA ARG A 31 6.31 12.37 -7.63
C ARG A 31 5.08 11.54 -7.28
N TYR A 32 4.82 10.45 -8.02
CA TYR A 32 3.60 9.65 -7.90
C TYR A 32 3.91 8.18 -7.69
N ALA A 33 3.09 7.53 -6.87
CA ALA A 33 3.13 6.08 -6.67
C ALA A 33 1.86 5.44 -7.24
N GLY A 34 2.03 4.32 -7.87
CA GLY A 34 0.93 3.45 -8.30
C GLY A 34 0.97 2.13 -7.55
N ILE A 35 0.13 1.18 -7.97
CA ILE A 35 0.08 -0.16 -7.37
C ILE A 35 1.44 -0.83 -7.51
N GLY A 36 1.97 -1.34 -6.39
CA GLY A 36 3.27 -1.99 -6.34
C GLY A 36 4.44 -1.07 -5.99
N ASP A 37 4.20 0.22 -5.88
CA ASP A 37 5.24 1.17 -5.47
C ASP A 37 5.30 1.29 -3.96
N ILE A 38 6.51 1.55 -3.45
CA ILE A 38 6.76 1.69 -2.02
C ILE A 38 6.74 3.16 -1.64
N ILE A 39 6.07 3.47 -0.54
CA ILE A 39 6.02 4.82 0.02
C ILE A 39 6.50 4.81 1.46
N VAL A 40 6.95 5.97 1.93
CA VAL A 40 7.16 6.24 3.35
C VAL A 40 5.95 7.03 3.83
N ALA A 41 5.38 6.63 4.95
CA ALA A 41 4.14 7.22 5.44
C ALA A 41 4.16 7.38 6.95
N THR A 42 3.32 8.28 7.45
CA THR A 42 3.05 8.45 8.88
C THR A 42 1.70 7.86 9.22
N VAL A 43 1.63 7.10 10.31
CA VAL A 43 0.37 6.55 10.79
C VAL A 43 -0.48 7.67 11.40
N LYS A 44 -1.67 7.90 10.86
CA LYS A 44 -2.58 8.96 11.31
C LYS A 44 -3.71 8.43 12.20
N ASP A 45 -4.03 7.15 12.09
CA ASP A 45 -5.03 6.51 12.93
C ASP A 45 -4.65 5.05 13.13
N ALA A 46 -4.75 4.58 14.36
CA ALA A 46 -4.39 3.21 14.73
C ALA A 46 -5.24 2.75 15.91
N ILE A 47 -5.42 1.43 16.01
CA ILE A 47 -6.10 0.81 17.16
C ILE A 47 -5.18 0.93 18.37
N PRO A 48 -5.72 1.32 19.56
CA PRO A 48 -4.92 1.35 20.79
C PRO A 48 -4.33 -0.02 21.11
N ALA A 49 -3.13 -0.02 21.67
CA ALA A 49 -2.39 -1.24 22.07
C ALA A 49 -1.95 -2.12 20.89
N ALA A 50 -2.03 -1.64 19.66
CA ALA A 50 -1.47 -2.34 18.51
C ALA A 50 0.04 -2.17 18.44
N GLY A 51 0.70 -3.01 17.64
CA GLY A 51 2.14 -2.91 17.42
C GLY A 51 2.58 -1.65 16.67
N VAL A 52 1.65 -0.99 15.98
CA VAL A 52 1.88 0.25 15.25
C VAL A 52 1.08 1.34 15.92
N LYS A 53 1.72 2.47 16.21
CA LYS A 53 1.10 3.57 16.96
C LYS A 53 0.93 4.80 16.07
N LYS A 54 -0.03 5.63 16.40
CA LYS A 54 -0.25 6.92 15.76
C LYS A 54 1.05 7.76 15.85
N GLY A 55 1.45 8.30 14.72
CA GLY A 55 2.68 9.10 14.62
C GLY A 55 3.90 8.31 14.16
N ASP A 56 3.84 6.99 14.12
CA ASP A 56 4.96 6.18 13.64
C ASP A 56 5.20 6.42 12.14
N VAL A 57 6.47 6.41 11.76
CA VAL A 57 6.88 6.47 10.36
C VAL A 57 7.12 5.04 9.89
N VAL A 58 6.43 4.66 8.81
CA VAL A 58 6.44 3.29 8.31
C VAL A 58 6.66 3.26 6.80
N LYS A 59 7.12 2.12 6.29
CA LYS A 59 7.10 1.83 4.86
C LYS A 59 5.82 1.09 4.52
N ALA A 60 5.28 1.37 3.35
CA ALA A 60 4.10 0.69 2.86
C ALA A 60 4.18 0.50 1.35
N VAL A 61 3.49 -0.51 0.85
CA VAL A 61 3.33 -0.73 -0.59
C VAL A 61 1.89 -0.46 -0.97
N VAL A 62 1.69 0.30 -2.04
CA VAL A 62 0.35 0.63 -2.53
C VAL A 62 -0.26 -0.61 -3.18
N VAL A 63 -1.43 -1.03 -2.71
CA VAL A 63 -2.11 -2.24 -3.22
C VAL A 63 -3.37 -1.90 -4.01
N ARG A 64 -3.98 -0.74 -3.78
CA ARG A 64 -5.16 -0.26 -4.49
C ARG A 64 -5.04 1.23 -4.75
N THR A 65 -5.53 1.68 -5.90
CA THR A 65 -5.66 3.10 -6.19
C THR A 65 -7.05 3.40 -6.71
N LYS A 66 -7.59 4.55 -6.31
CA LYS A 66 -8.89 5.03 -6.78
C LYS A 66 -8.79 5.52 -8.22
N LYS A 67 -7.66 6.12 -8.60
CA LYS A 67 -7.43 6.52 -9.97
C LYS A 67 -7.17 5.30 -10.83
N GLU A 68 -7.79 5.24 -12.00
CA GLU A 68 -7.59 4.13 -12.93
C GLU A 68 -6.15 4.05 -13.43
N ARG A 69 -5.71 2.83 -13.67
CA ARG A 69 -4.40 2.54 -14.22
C ARG A 69 -4.56 1.71 -15.49
N ARG A 70 -3.91 2.14 -16.56
CA ARG A 70 -3.85 1.37 -17.78
C ARG A 70 -2.81 0.26 -17.65
N ARG A 71 -3.21 -0.94 -18.01
CA ARG A 71 -2.33 -2.10 -18.03
C ARG A 71 -1.72 -2.31 -19.43
N PRO A 72 -0.60 -3.05 -19.52
CA PRO A 72 0.04 -3.29 -20.83
C PRO A 72 -0.86 -3.96 -21.87
N ASP A 73 -1.86 -4.73 -21.42
CA ASP A 73 -2.82 -5.37 -22.33
C ASP A 73 -3.94 -4.45 -22.80
N GLY A 74 -3.90 -3.18 -22.42
CA GLY A 74 -4.91 -2.19 -22.79
C GLY A 74 -6.11 -2.11 -21.86
N SER A 75 -6.23 -2.99 -20.88
CA SER A 75 -7.31 -2.92 -19.90
C SER A 75 -7.00 -1.86 -18.83
N TYR A 76 -8.05 -1.47 -18.09
CA TYR A 76 -7.92 -0.52 -16.99
C TYR A 76 -8.35 -1.18 -15.71
N ILE A 77 -7.71 -0.79 -14.60
CA ILE A 77 -8.11 -1.21 -13.26
C ILE A 77 -8.23 0.01 -12.38
N ARG A 78 -9.29 0.04 -11.57
CA ARG A 78 -9.44 1.02 -10.49
C ARG A 78 -10.19 0.39 -9.34
N PHE A 79 -9.98 0.94 -8.16
CA PHE A 79 -10.63 0.50 -6.94
C PHE A 79 -11.44 1.64 -6.34
N ASP A 80 -12.24 1.33 -5.32
CA ASP A 80 -13.08 2.33 -4.67
C ASP A 80 -12.30 3.24 -3.74
N GLU A 81 -11.09 2.84 -3.35
CA GLU A 81 -10.28 3.58 -2.40
C GLU A 81 -8.79 3.39 -2.67
N ASN A 82 -8.00 4.30 -2.10
CA ASN A 82 -6.54 4.13 -2.05
C ASN A 82 -6.19 3.33 -0.81
N ALA A 83 -5.41 2.28 -0.97
CA ALA A 83 -5.02 1.43 0.15
C ALA A 83 -3.59 0.95 0.03
N ALA A 84 -2.96 0.70 1.16
CA ALA A 84 -1.60 0.24 1.26
C ALA A 84 -1.48 -0.83 2.34
N VAL A 85 -0.43 -1.64 2.24
CA VAL A 85 -0.07 -2.66 3.22
C VAL A 85 1.28 -2.27 3.82
N LEU A 86 1.38 -2.29 5.15
CA LEU A 86 2.63 -1.97 5.82
C LEU A 86 3.64 -3.08 5.61
N ILE A 87 4.88 -2.70 5.32
CA ILE A 87 5.97 -3.63 5.07
C ILE A 87 7.16 -3.35 5.97
N LYS A 88 8.00 -4.36 6.15
CA LYS A 88 9.27 -4.26 6.85
C LYS A 88 10.36 -3.78 5.91
N ASN A 89 11.56 -3.56 6.43
CA ASN A 89 12.71 -3.14 5.63
C ASN A 89 13.10 -4.17 4.55
N ASP A 90 12.76 -5.43 4.74
CA ASP A 90 13.01 -6.50 3.76
C ASP A 90 11.86 -6.68 2.77
N ASN A 91 10.92 -5.74 2.74
CA ASN A 91 9.74 -5.73 1.87
C ASN A 91 8.73 -6.86 2.17
N GLU A 92 8.84 -7.50 3.33
CA GLU A 92 7.86 -8.47 3.78
C GLU A 92 6.71 -7.77 4.50
N PRO A 93 5.46 -8.24 4.38
CA PRO A 93 4.34 -7.62 5.09
C PRO A 93 4.51 -7.73 6.59
N ARG A 94 4.14 -6.68 7.31
CA ARG A 94 4.19 -6.65 8.78
C ARG A 94 3.03 -7.44 9.39
N GLY A 95 1.88 -7.42 8.74
CA GLY A 95 0.70 -8.14 9.19
C GLY A 95 0.65 -9.56 8.66
N THR A 96 -0.31 -10.33 9.16
CA THR A 96 -0.54 -11.72 8.76
C THR A 96 -1.76 -11.88 7.87
N ARG A 97 -2.60 -10.85 7.74
CA ARG A 97 -3.81 -10.87 6.92
C ARG A 97 -3.92 -9.61 6.10
N ILE A 98 -4.50 -9.74 4.93
CA ILE A 98 -4.78 -8.62 4.04
C ILE A 98 -6.27 -8.60 3.76
N PHE A 99 -6.87 -7.40 3.79
CA PHE A 99 -8.29 -7.19 3.61
C PHE A 99 -8.58 -6.61 2.23
N GLY A 100 -9.53 -7.21 1.55
CA GLY A 100 -9.98 -6.74 0.25
C GLY A 100 -9.04 -7.11 -0.90
N PRO A 101 -9.40 -6.73 -2.13
CA PRO A 101 -8.63 -7.09 -3.32
C PRO A 101 -7.34 -6.28 -3.42
N VAL A 102 -6.35 -6.85 -4.10
CA VAL A 102 -5.11 -6.17 -4.44
C VAL A 102 -4.88 -6.25 -5.95
N GLY A 103 -4.11 -5.31 -6.49
CA GLY A 103 -3.75 -5.35 -7.90
C GLY A 103 -2.70 -6.42 -8.19
N ARG A 104 -2.84 -7.11 -9.31
CA ARG A 104 -1.88 -8.15 -9.70
C ARG A 104 -0.49 -7.61 -10.06
N GLU A 105 -0.37 -6.30 -10.18
CA GLU A 105 0.92 -5.64 -10.40
C GLU A 105 1.95 -5.93 -9.30
N LEU A 106 1.48 -6.29 -8.11
CA LEU A 106 2.36 -6.68 -7.01
C LEU A 106 3.21 -7.91 -7.35
N ARG A 107 2.71 -8.80 -8.19
CA ARG A 107 3.47 -9.98 -8.64
C ARG A 107 4.71 -9.57 -9.42
N ASP A 108 4.55 -8.59 -10.31
CA ASP A 108 5.65 -8.09 -11.14
C ASP A 108 6.70 -7.34 -10.31
N ARG A 109 6.32 -6.83 -9.16
CA ARG A 109 7.19 -6.11 -8.24
C ARG A 109 7.73 -7.00 -7.12
N LYS A 110 7.54 -8.32 -7.21
CA LYS A 110 8.07 -9.33 -6.28
C LYS A 110 7.48 -9.30 -4.88
N PHE A 111 6.24 -8.83 -4.74
CA PHE A 111 5.52 -8.90 -3.47
C PHE A 111 4.66 -10.17 -3.39
N MET A 112 5.28 -11.32 -3.58
CA MET A 112 4.57 -12.59 -3.68
C MET A 112 3.87 -12.98 -2.39
N LYS A 113 4.45 -12.64 -1.23
CA LYS A 113 3.82 -12.95 0.04
C LYS A 113 2.52 -12.16 0.24
N ILE A 114 2.48 -10.92 -0.21
CA ILE A 114 1.25 -10.11 -0.19
C ILE A 114 0.20 -10.74 -1.10
N ILE A 115 0.60 -11.17 -2.29
CA ILE A 115 -0.30 -11.86 -3.22
C ILE A 115 -0.89 -13.11 -2.58
N SER A 116 -0.06 -13.90 -1.89
CA SER A 116 -0.53 -15.15 -1.28
C SER A 116 -1.47 -14.91 -0.10
N LEU A 117 -1.33 -13.80 0.60
CA LEU A 117 -2.19 -13.44 1.73
C LEU A 117 -3.48 -12.74 1.31
N ALA A 118 -3.53 -12.18 0.11
CA ALA A 118 -4.67 -11.42 -0.36
C ALA A 118 -5.86 -12.34 -0.66
N PRO A 119 -7.09 -11.96 -0.27
CA PRO A 119 -8.27 -12.77 -0.57
C PRO A 119 -8.64 -12.76 -2.03
N GLU A 120 -8.25 -11.73 -2.77
CA GLU A 120 -8.56 -11.60 -4.19
C GLU A 120 -7.48 -10.79 -4.88
N VAL A 121 -7.05 -11.22 -6.05
CA VAL A 121 -6.03 -10.53 -6.85
C VAL A 121 -6.66 -10.15 -8.19
N LEU A 122 -6.78 -8.89 -8.45
CA LEU A 122 -7.35 -8.32 -9.65
C LEU A 122 -6.26 -7.66 -10.52
#